data_36465e732590921d1ab77398d90a3c71
#
_entry.id   36465e732590921d1ab77398d90a3c71
#
_cell.length_a   1.000
_cell.length_b   1.000
_cell.length_c   1.000
_cell.angle_alpha   90.00
_cell.angle_beta   90.00
_cell.angle_gamma   90.00
#
_symmetry.space_group_name_H-M   'P 1'
#
loop_
_entity.id
_entity.type
_entity.pdbx_description
1 polymer ?
#
loop_
_entity_poly.entity_id
_entity_poly.type
_entity_poly.pdbx_seq_one_letter_code
_entity_poly.pdbx_strand_id
1 'polypeptide(L)'
;MPPSETTSFNFEIEDEEIDELQHFLLECGEPLSTRRLALALLENRFQRERERLLAIQRDCIPYDPAGQYQTGDFLLFTAENNAIGEIIGERPGNNDEQGKFQVLQLKFEDGSVREYAAELAAAHPLNLNHHRSLFSHDVEDRAQTLLSAQSQRILPALRQRLLATGKLALGADAWFPNDLLLEITAGQLQLMEAVLQLNAGGPLTPEELLEQSGETAEEYHPLLIFSLNVALKADERFTEVGPAGFILWHLTRLLPQEARSPLPILRHSSRSLALHPDLDSDMVDCIRDLDDEWSDDAASAVSEAVTITLTYPHRRAGTLPLNASLREMFPNSRVNRCIWMKFVDGKDGETYSGWIIPEGRFVSGLASFYRKHEIPIGGYLLLQKTDTPTHLNIDFISYNERSESIRLVVPSENRLSFSEQRRQIGVAYDDLMIFGVDDLNGLDQVVTATRKMPLSQLLREIAGALSLLTPQGAIHFKTLYSAVNLLRRVPPAPLCNELITSNDFRTVGGNYWTLTR
;
A
#
# COMPACT_ATOMS: atom_id res chain seq x y z
N MET A 1 9.32 -23.74 -23.28
CA MET A 1 8.22 -22.99 -22.64
C MET A 1 7.62 -23.92 -21.60
N PRO A 2 7.68 -23.61 -20.29
CA PRO A 2 6.95 -24.41 -19.30
C PRO A 2 5.45 -24.11 -19.45
N PRO A 3 4.56 -25.07 -19.22
CA PRO A 3 3.13 -24.87 -19.27
C PRO A 3 2.70 -23.92 -18.14
N SER A 4 1.93 -22.91 -18.49
CA SER A 4 1.26 -22.02 -17.55
C SER A 4 0.18 -22.80 -16.79
N GLU A 5 0.50 -23.30 -15.60
CA GLU A 5 -0.49 -23.78 -14.64
C GLU A 5 -1.26 -22.60 -14.04
N THR A 6 -2.17 -22.03 -14.81
CA THR A 6 -3.29 -21.27 -14.27
C THR A 6 -4.47 -22.21 -13.99
N THR A 7 -4.26 -23.16 -13.11
CA THR A 7 -5.38 -23.79 -12.42
C THR A 7 -5.94 -22.74 -11.48
N SER A 8 -7.17 -22.32 -11.68
CA SER A 8 -7.95 -21.49 -10.76
C SER A 8 -8.17 -22.29 -9.46
N PHE A 9 -7.19 -22.29 -8.57
CA PHE A 9 -7.33 -22.83 -7.23
C PHE A 9 -8.36 -21.96 -6.52
N ASN A 10 -9.56 -22.49 -6.38
CA ASN A 10 -10.55 -21.90 -5.47
C ASN A 10 -10.02 -22.19 -4.06
N PHE A 11 -9.45 -21.18 -3.40
CA PHE A 11 -8.87 -21.31 -2.06
C PHE A 11 -10.02 -21.28 -1.05
N GLU A 12 -10.72 -22.40 -0.94
CA GLU A 12 -11.72 -22.65 0.11
C GLU A 12 -11.02 -23.21 1.34
N ILE A 13 -11.41 -22.74 2.49
CA ILE A 13 -10.89 -23.19 3.80
C ILE A 13 -12.01 -23.93 4.49
N GLU A 14 -11.79 -25.19 4.78
CA GLU A 14 -12.75 -26.10 5.41
C GLU A 14 -12.84 -25.87 6.93
N ASP A 15 -13.94 -26.26 7.55
CA ASP A 15 -14.14 -26.10 9.00
C ASP A 15 -13.12 -26.94 9.80
N GLU A 16 -12.77 -28.13 9.31
CA GLU A 16 -11.76 -28.99 9.91
C GLU A 16 -10.39 -28.34 9.97
N GLU A 17 -10.01 -27.59 8.93
CA GLU A 17 -8.73 -26.86 8.87
C GLU A 17 -8.69 -25.72 9.87
N ILE A 18 -9.83 -25.06 10.11
CA ILE A 18 -9.96 -24.03 11.13
C ILE A 18 -9.80 -24.64 12.54
N ASP A 19 -10.43 -25.77 12.80
CA ASP A 19 -10.31 -26.46 14.11
C ASP A 19 -8.85 -26.92 14.34
N GLU A 20 -8.14 -27.36 13.31
CA GLU A 20 -6.71 -27.68 13.39
C GLU A 20 -5.84 -26.46 13.69
N LEU A 21 -6.12 -25.31 13.04
CA LEU A 21 -5.42 -24.06 13.35
C LEU A 21 -5.69 -23.59 14.78
N GLN A 22 -6.90 -23.81 15.31
CA GLN A 22 -7.19 -23.53 16.72
C GLN A 22 -6.38 -24.43 17.65
N HIS A 23 -6.30 -25.72 17.33
CA HIS A 23 -5.50 -26.66 18.09
C HIS A 23 -4.01 -26.30 18.06
N PHE A 24 -3.50 -25.93 16.88
CA PHE A 24 -2.13 -25.44 16.72
C PHE A 24 -1.83 -24.21 17.57
N LEU A 25 -2.78 -23.23 17.64
CA LEU A 25 -2.66 -22.06 18.51
C LEU A 25 -2.61 -22.45 20.01
N LEU A 26 -3.40 -23.45 20.40
CA LEU A 26 -3.41 -23.96 21.78
C LEU A 26 -2.08 -24.66 22.14
N GLU A 27 -1.52 -25.43 21.21
CA GLU A 27 -0.24 -26.10 21.39
C GLU A 27 0.93 -25.13 21.48
N CYS A 28 0.93 -24.06 20.64
CA CYS A 28 1.95 -23.03 20.69
C CYS A 28 1.90 -22.22 21.99
N GLY A 29 0.72 -22.01 22.56
CA GLY A 29 0.51 -21.25 23.80
C GLY A 29 0.77 -19.75 23.69
N GLU A 30 1.00 -19.23 22.48
CA GLU A 30 1.27 -17.81 22.19
C GLU A 30 0.51 -17.31 20.98
N PRO A 31 0.23 -15.98 20.88
CA PRO A 31 -0.45 -15.40 19.72
C PRO A 31 0.38 -15.53 18.45
N LEU A 32 -0.25 -15.99 17.35
CA LEU A 32 0.39 -16.19 16.06
C LEU A 32 -0.17 -15.25 14.99
N SER A 33 0.70 -14.75 14.11
CA SER A 33 0.31 -13.88 13.00
C SER A 33 -0.55 -14.62 11.96
N THR A 34 -1.39 -13.88 11.23
CA THR A 34 -2.17 -14.42 10.10
C THR A 34 -1.27 -15.14 9.10
N ARG A 35 -0.05 -14.62 8.87
CA ARG A 35 0.94 -15.24 7.98
C ARG A 35 1.44 -16.60 8.50
N ARG A 36 1.72 -16.70 9.81
CA ARG A 36 2.16 -17.96 10.42
C ARG A 36 1.05 -19.03 10.39
N LEU A 37 -0.21 -18.62 10.64
CA LEU A 37 -1.36 -19.52 10.52
C LEU A 37 -1.59 -19.98 9.07
N ALA A 38 -1.41 -19.08 8.10
CA ALA A 38 -1.49 -19.44 6.69
C ALA A 38 -0.40 -20.43 6.28
N LEU A 39 0.83 -20.28 6.79
CA LEU A 39 1.90 -21.25 6.59
C LEU A 39 1.53 -22.62 7.18
N ALA A 40 1.08 -22.67 8.43
CA ALA A 40 0.66 -23.91 9.09
C ALA A 40 -0.47 -24.62 8.32
N LEU A 41 -1.45 -23.85 7.81
CA LEU A 41 -2.51 -24.39 6.96
C LEU A 41 -1.97 -25.06 5.70
N LEU A 42 -1.05 -24.37 4.99
CA LEU A 42 -0.46 -24.89 3.76
C LEU A 42 0.47 -26.08 4.03
N GLU A 43 1.26 -26.01 5.11
CA GLU A 43 2.11 -27.13 5.55
C GLU A 43 1.27 -28.38 5.82
N ASN A 44 0.14 -28.24 6.56
CA ASN A 44 -0.78 -29.35 6.83
C ASN A 44 -1.41 -29.92 5.55
N ARG A 45 -1.83 -29.06 4.61
CA ARG A 45 -2.36 -29.49 3.30
C ARG A 45 -1.32 -30.30 2.52
N PHE A 46 -0.10 -29.79 2.41
CA PHE A 46 0.97 -30.49 1.68
C PHE A 46 1.42 -31.76 2.39
N GLN A 47 1.41 -31.78 3.71
CA GLN A 47 1.73 -32.97 4.47
C GLN A 47 0.67 -34.06 4.25
N ARG A 48 -0.62 -33.74 4.30
CA ARG A 48 -1.70 -34.69 3.99
C ARG A 48 -1.63 -35.20 2.55
N GLU A 49 -1.34 -34.33 1.60
CA GLU A 49 -1.15 -34.72 0.21
C GLU A 49 0.02 -35.71 0.08
N ARG A 50 1.14 -35.41 0.73
CA ARG A 50 2.31 -36.29 0.78
C ARG A 50 1.98 -37.65 1.40
N GLU A 51 1.30 -37.68 2.52
CA GLU A 51 0.89 -38.93 3.18
C GLU A 51 -0.06 -39.75 2.31
N ARG A 52 -1.02 -39.09 1.65
CA ARG A 52 -1.90 -39.75 0.68
C ARG A 52 -1.12 -40.37 -0.48
N LEU A 53 -0.16 -39.63 -1.06
CA LEU A 53 0.69 -40.11 -2.12
C LEU A 53 1.58 -41.28 -1.66
N LEU A 54 2.13 -41.21 -0.44
CA LEU A 54 2.92 -42.29 0.15
C LEU A 54 2.08 -43.55 0.44
N ALA A 55 0.83 -43.38 0.86
CA ALA A 55 -0.10 -44.49 1.04
C ALA A 55 -0.40 -45.21 -0.30
N ILE A 56 -0.69 -44.39 -1.34
CA ILE A 56 -0.88 -44.91 -2.71
C ILE A 56 0.39 -45.62 -3.21
N GLN A 57 1.57 -45.09 -2.92
CA GLN A 57 2.85 -45.68 -3.34
C GLN A 57 3.15 -47.01 -2.64
N ARG A 58 2.60 -47.28 -1.44
CA ARG A 58 2.76 -48.58 -0.76
C ARG A 58 2.05 -49.70 -1.51
N ASP A 59 0.96 -49.40 -2.20
CA ASP A 59 0.11 -50.34 -2.91
C ASP A 59 0.36 -50.32 -4.43
N CYS A 60 1.14 -49.37 -4.95
CA CYS A 60 1.41 -49.19 -6.37
C CYS A 60 2.91 -49.06 -6.65
N ILE A 61 3.36 -49.60 -7.77
CA ILE A 61 4.74 -49.51 -8.24
C ILE A 61 4.87 -48.25 -9.11
N PRO A 62 5.83 -47.32 -8.85
CA PRO A 62 6.06 -46.22 -9.74
C PRO A 62 6.41 -46.67 -11.15
N TYR A 63 5.72 -46.15 -12.16
CA TYR A 63 5.99 -46.49 -13.55
C TYR A 63 7.35 -45.96 -14.01
N ASP A 64 8.20 -46.87 -14.49
CA ASP A 64 9.47 -46.59 -15.17
C ASP A 64 9.46 -47.37 -16.51
N PRO A 65 9.65 -46.74 -17.67
CA PRO A 65 9.73 -47.43 -18.96
C PRO A 65 10.78 -48.55 -19.04
N ALA A 66 11.84 -48.48 -18.22
CA ALA A 66 12.86 -49.53 -18.13
C ALA A 66 12.51 -50.66 -17.13
N GLY A 67 11.44 -50.47 -16.35
CA GLY A 67 11.01 -51.41 -15.30
C GLY A 67 10.46 -52.72 -15.85
N GLN A 68 10.49 -53.78 -15.00
CA GLN A 68 9.83 -55.07 -15.24
C GLN A 68 8.60 -55.18 -14.35
N TYR A 69 7.48 -55.57 -14.90
CA TYR A 69 6.20 -55.66 -14.23
C TYR A 69 5.46 -56.94 -14.56
N GLN A 70 4.47 -57.29 -13.76
CA GLN A 70 3.61 -58.45 -13.96
C GLN A 70 2.15 -58.07 -14.14
N THR A 71 1.38 -58.88 -14.85
CA THR A 71 -0.07 -58.71 -14.96
C THR A 71 -0.71 -58.75 -13.57
N GLY A 72 -1.51 -57.75 -13.24
CA GLY A 72 -2.11 -57.56 -11.92
C GLY A 72 -1.37 -56.53 -11.04
N ASP A 73 -0.18 -56.05 -11.43
CA ASP A 73 0.48 -54.97 -10.74
C ASP A 73 -0.26 -53.64 -10.97
N PHE A 74 -0.25 -52.79 -9.95
CA PHE A 74 -0.76 -51.42 -10.05
C PHE A 74 0.40 -50.44 -10.24
N LEU A 75 0.37 -49.68 -11.34
CA LEU A 75 1.41 -48.69 -11.66
C LEU A 75 0.92 -47.28 -11.39
N LEU A 76 1.79 -46.46 -10.75
CA LEU A 76 1.57 -45.06 -10.47
C LEU A 76 2.27 -44.18 -11.52
N PHE A 77 1.50 -43.39 -12.26
CA PHE A 77 1.98 -42.45 -13.29
C PHE A 77 2.09 -41.04 -12.73
N THR A 78 3.24 -40.70 -12.17
CA THR A 78 3.48 -39.36 -11.56
C THR A 78 3.44 -38.23 -12.56
N ALA A 79 3.75 -38.47 -13.83
CA ALA A 79 3.67 -37.50 -14.92
C ALA A 79 2.22 -37.24 -15.41
N GLU A 80 1.25 -38.07 -15.05
CA GLU A 80 -0.16 -38.00 -15.43
C GLU A 80 -1.06 -37.80 -14.19
N ASN A 81 -0.81 -36.73 -13.42
CA ASN A 81 -1.58 -36.41 -12.21
C ASN A 81 -1.74 -37.56 -11.20
N ASN A 82 -0.69 -38.38 -11.02
CA ASN A 82 -0.69 -39.57 -10.16
C ASN A 82 -1.80 -40.60 -10.52
N ALA A 83 -2.10 -40.74 -11.82
CA ALA A 83 -3.05 -41.74 -12.29
C ALA A 83 -2.54 -43.16 -11.95
N ILE A 84 -3.46 -44.03 -11.53
CA ILE A 84 -3.17 -45.44 -11.22
C ILE A 84 -3.77 -46.32 -12.30
N GLY A 85 -2.95 -47.22 -12.85
CA GLY A 85 -3.38 -48.20 -13.83
C GLY A 85 -3.05 -49.64 -13.41
N GLU A 86 -4.01 -50.54 -13.52
CA GLU A 86 -3.82 -51.99 -13.32
C GLU A 86 -3.34 -52.61 -14.63
N ILE A 87 -2.28 -53.41 -14.59
CA ILE A 87 -1.80 -54.14 -15.75
C ILE A 87 -2.76 -55.30 -16.03
N ILE A 88 -3.47 -55.23 -17.15
CA ILE A 88 -4.44 -56.24 -17.58
C ILE A 88 -3.89 -57.16 -18.67
N GLY A 89 -2.75 -56.83 -19.25
CA GLY A 89 -2.10 -57.65 -20.27
C GLY A 89 -0.76 -57.05 -20.73
N GLU A 90 0.03 -57.90 -21.37
CA GLU A 90 1.31 -57.56 -21.96
C GLU A 90 1.46 -58.13 -23.37
N ARG A 91 2.22 -57.45 -24.22
CA ARG A 91 2.57 -57.91 -25.55
C ARG A 91 3.97 -57.43 -25.96
N PRO A 92 4.67 -58.15 -26.86
CA PRO A 92 5.94 -57.67 -27.41
C PRO A 92 5.76 -56.33 -28.14
N GLY A 93 6.71 -55.43 -27.92
CA GLY A 93 6.79 -54.16 -28.65
C GLY A 93 7.18 -54.40 -30.11
N ASN A 94 6.67 -53.52 -31.02
CA ASN A 94 6.91 -53.64 -32.45
C ASN A 94 7.54 -52.34 -32.99
N ASN A 95 8.76 -52.01 -32.50
CA ASN A 95 9.56 -50.91 -32.99
C ASN A 95 11.03 -51.28 -33.04
N ASP A 96 11.53 -51.58 -34.25
CA ASP A 96 12.90 -52.05 -34.48
C ASP A 96 13.98 -51.04 -34.07
N GLU A 97 13.67 -49.73 -34.01
CA GLU A 97 14.60 -48.66 -33.58
C GLU A 97 14.85 -48.66 -32.07
N GLN A 98 13.92 -49.21 -31.29
CA GLN A 98 14.00 -49.20 -29.82
C GLN A 98 14.48 -50.52 -29.21
N GLY A 99 14.77 -51.51 -30.04
CA GLY A 99 15.18 -52.83 -29.61
C GLY A 99 14.00 -53.68 -29.09
N LYS A 100 14.34 -54.69 -28.25
CA LYS A 100 13.31 -55.56 -27.64
C LYS A 100 12.75 -54.85 -26.40
N PHE A 101 11.43 -54.67 -26.35
CA PHE A 101 10.70 -54.10 -25.20
C PHE A 101 9.31 -54.75 -25.11
N GLN A 102 8.64 -54.58 -23.99
CA GLN A 102 7.27 -55.01 -23.78
C GLN A 102 6.32 -53.78 -23.83
N VAL A 103 5.08 -54.03 -24.20
CA VAL A 103 3.97 -53.05 -24.14
C VAL A 103 2.96 -53.61 -23.15
N LEU A 104 2.73 -52.84 -22.09
CA LEU A 104 1.75 -53.13 -21.07
C LEU A 104 0.42 -52.49 -21.45
N GLN A 105 -0.67 -53.23 -21.28
CA GLN A 105 -2.03 -52.70 -21.35
C GLN A 105 -2.51 -52.41 -19.93
N LEU A 106 -2.78 -51.15 -19.67
CA LEU A 106 -3.22 -50.71 -18.35
C LEU A 106 -4.66 -50.19 -18.41
N LYS A 107 -5.43 -50.62 -17.42
CA LYS A 107 -6.79 -50.11 -17.18
C LYS A 107 -6.75 -49.09 -16.06
N PHE A 108 -7.20 -47.89 -16.34
CA PHE A 108 -7.28 -46.78 -15.38
C PHE A 108 -8.64 -46.72 -14.68
N GLU A 109 -8.73 -46.00 -13.57
CA GLU A 109 -9.98 -45.82 -12.80
C GLU A 109 -11.12 -45.20 -13.61
N ASP A 110 -10.79 -44.36 -14.64
CA ASP A 110 -11.75 -43.78 -15.57
C ASP A 110 -12.32 -44.79 -16.57
N GLY A 111 -11.91 -46.05 -16.47
CA GLY A 111 -12.27 -47.13 -17.39
C GLY A 111 -11.53 -47.13 -18.72
N SER A 112 -10.64 -46.19 -18.95
CA SER A 112 -9.81 -46.14 -20.17
C SER A 112 -8.73 -47.23 -20.12
N VAL A 113 -8.43 -47.81 -21.30
CA VAL A 113 -7.31 -48.74 -21.47
C VAL A 113 -6.26 -48.03 -22.31
N ARG A 114 -5.02 -47.96 -21.78
CA ARG A 114 -3.90 -47.29 -22.45
C ARG A 114 -2.71 -48.22 -22.50
N GLU A 115 -1.81 -48.03 -23.47
CA GLU A 115 -0.62 -48.81 -23.65
C GLU A 115 0.64 -48.04 -23.30
N TYR A 116 1.54 -48.65 -22.53
CA TYR A 116 2.82 -48.07 -22.10
C TYR A 116 3.97 -49.06 -22.31
N ALA A 117 5.16 -48.55 -22.57
CA ALA A 117 6.36 -49.36 -22.76
C ALA A 117 6.92 -49.88 -21.41
N ALA A 118 7.45 -51.07 -21.40
CA ALA A 118 8.21 -51.67 -20.31
C ALA A 118 9.46 -52.39 -20.86
N GLU A 119 10.45 -52.62 -20.01
CA GLU A 119 11.75 -53.21 -20.39
C GLU A 119 12.46 -52.43 -21.51
N LEU A 120 12.24 -51.13 -21.60
CA LEU A 120 12.81 -50.28 -22.64
C LEU A 120 14.26 -49.95 -22.30
N ALA A 121 15.23 -50.52 -23.08
CA ALA A 121 16.66 -50.28 -22.86
C ALA A 121 17.15 -48.91 -23.37
N ALA A 122 16.39 -48.26 -24.26
CA ALA A 122 16.72 -46.97 -24.83
C ALA A 122 16.44 -45.83 -23.84
N ALA A 123 17.26 -44.78 -23.90
CA ALA A 123 17.02 -43.57 -23.10
C ALA A 123 15.70 -42.91 -23.49
N HIS A 124 14.76 -42.83 -22.56
CA HIS A 124 13.45 -42.24 -22.75
C HIS A 124 13.30 -41.02 -21.84
N PRO A 125 12.61 -39.93 -22.24
CA PRO A 125 12.41 -38.76 -21.39
C PRO A 125 11.77 -39.05 -20.02
N LEU A 126 10.97 -40.10 -19.91
CA LEU A 126 10.36 -40.55 -18.65
C LEU A 126 11.30 -41.35 -17.74
N ASN A 127 12.47 -41.80 -18.26
CA ASN A 127 13.53 -42.44 -17.44
C ASN A 127 14.35 -41.39 -16.66
N LEU A 128 14.18 -40.11 -16.95
CA LEU A 128 14.82 -39.05 -16.19
C LEU A 128 14.12 -38.94 -14.82
N ASN A 129 14.90 -39.18 -13.78
CA ASN A 129 14.56 -39.18 -12.35
C ASN A 129 13.57 -38.11 -11.88
N HIS A 130 12.36 -38.04 -12.42
CA HIS A 130 11.28 -37.20 -11.88
C HIS A 130 10.81 -37.68 -10.49
N HIS A 131 11.08 -38.93 -10.12
CA HIS A 131 10.70 -39.48 -8.83
C HIS A 131 11.40 -38.82 -7.62
N ARG A 132 12.60 -38.28 -7.79
CA ARG A 132 13.30 -37.58 -6.70
C ARG A 132 12.76 -36.15 -6.44
N SER A 133 12.16 -35.52 -7.42
CA SER A 133 11.75 -34.11 -7.32
C SER A 133 10.45 -33.92 -6.52
N LEU A 134 9.50 -34.85 -6.58
CA LEU A 134 8.21 -34.75 -5.88
C LEU A 134 8.30 -34.97 -4.37
N PHE A 135 9.32 -35.72 -3.92
CA PHE A 135 9.53 -36.07 -2.51
C PHE A 135 10.69 -35.31 -1.84
N SER A 136 11.48 -34.54 -2.61
CA SER A 136 12.68 -33.86 -2.13
C SER A 136 12.49 -32.37 -1.83
N HIS A 137 11.37 -31.76 -2.21
CA HIS A 137 11.07 -30.41 -1.75
C HIS A 137 10.47 -30.48 -0.35
N ASP A 138 11.10 -29.78 0.57
CA ASP A 138 10.63 -29.62 1.94
C ASP A 138 9.21 -29.03 1.87
N VAL A 139 8.26 -29.61 2.60
CA VAL A 139 6.86 -29.15 2.67
C VAL A 139 6.82 -27.67 3.02
N GLU A 140 7.75 -27.24 3.87
CA GLU A 140 7.92 -25.87 4.34
C GLU A 140 8.29 -24.92 3.21
N ASP A 141 9.26 -25.29 2.34
CA ASP A 141 9.68 -24.46 1.18
C ASP A 141 8.54 -24.29 0.17
N ARG A 142 7.74 -25.34 -0.07
CA ARG A 142 6.55 -25.25 -0.94
C ARG A 142 5.49 -24.34 -0.36
N ALA A 143 5.21 -24.44 0.94
CA ALA A 143 4.24 -23.59 1.61
C ALA A 143 4.66 -22.12 1.57
N GLN A 144 5.93 -21.82 1.83
CA GLN A 144 6.47 -20.46 1.76
C GLN A 144 6.42 -19.90 0.33
N THR A 145 6.77 -20.68 -0.67
CA THR A 145 6.73 -20.28 -2.09
C THR A 145 5.31 -19.95 -2.51
N LEU A 146 4.34 -20.82 -2.21
CA LEU A 146 2.93 -20.60 -2.55
C LEU A 146 2.36 -19.39 -1.82
N LEU A 147 2.64 -19.24 -0.53
CA LEU A 147 2.18 -18.09 0.25
C LEU A 147 2.77 -16.79 -0.30
N SER A 148 4.04 -16.78 -0.70
CA SER A 148 4.67 -15.61 -1.29
C SER A 148 4.04 -15.21 -2.62
N ALA A 149 3.72 -16.17 -3.47
CA ALA A 149 3.08 -15.94 -4.77
C ALA A 149 1.61 -15.51 -4.66
N GLN A 150 0.86 -15.98 -3.65
CA GLN A 150 -0.59 -15.77 -3.54
C GLN A 150 -1.02 -15.12 -2.22
N SER A 151 -0.13 -14.41 -1.52
CA SER A 151 -0.39 -13.77 -0.22
C SER A 151 -1.61 -12.84 -0.25
N GLN A 152 -1.77 -12.07 -1.33
CA GLN A 152 -2.90 -11.14 -1.49
C GLN A 152 -4.27 -11.85 -1.54
N ARG A 153 -4.31 -13.12 -1.83
CA ARG A 153 -5.54 -13.92 -1.91
C ARG A 153 -5.74 -14.78 -0.66
N ILE A 154 -4.68 -15.45 -0.21
CA ILE A 154 -4.73 -16.40 0.91
C ILE A 154 -4.97 -15.68 2.25
N LEU A 155 -4.20 -14.62 2.55
CA LEU A 155 -4.28 -13.95 3.85
C LEU A 155 -5.66 -13.30 4.12
N PRO A 156 -6.29 -12.57 3.16
CA PRO A 156 -7.63 -12.03 3.39
C PRO A 156 -8.70 -13.12 3.57
N ALA A 157 -8.62 -14.22 2.77
CA ALA A 157 -9.58 -15.32 2.87
C ALA A 157 -9.49 -16.02 4.24
N LEU A 158 -8.26 -16.32 4.69
CA LEU A 158 -8.03 -16.90 6.01
C LEU A 158 -8.52 -15.96 7.12
N ARG A 159 -8.18 -14.68 7.06
CA ARG A 159 -8.61 -13.67 8.03
C ARG A 159 -10.14 -13.60 8.14
N GLN A 160 -10.83 -13.56 7.00
CA GLN A 160 -12.30 -13.54 6.96
C GLN A 160 -12.88 -14.81 7.60
N ARG A 161 -12.31 -15.96 7.30
CA ARG A 161 -12.77 -17.24 7.83
C ARG A 161 -12.57 -17.36 9.34
N LEU A 162 -11.38 -16.96 9.84
CA LEU A 162 -11.06 -16.94 11.27
C LEU A 162 -12.00 -15.99 12.04
N LEU A 163 -12.28 -14.79 11.51
CA LEU A 163 -13.23 -13.85 12.12
C LEU A 163 -14.65 -14.43 12.19
N ALA A 164 -15.07 -15.16 11.17
CA ALA A 164 -16.42 -15.75 11.11
C ALA A 164 -16.67 -16.80 12.21
N THR A 165 -15.63 -17.40 12.78
CA THR A 165 -15.77 -18.38 13.88
C THR A 165 -16.22 -17.73 15.20
N GLY A 166 -15.88 -16.47 15.43
CA GLY A 166 -16.10 -15.77 16.70
C GLY A 166 -15.35 -16.34 17.91
N LYS A 167 -14.52 -17.38 17.72
CA LYS A 167 -13.78 -18.06 18.80
C LYS A 167 -12.41 -17.46 19.04
N LEU A 168 -11.87 -16.71 18.08
CA LEU A 168 -10.52 -16.16 18.10
C LEU A 168 -10.54 -14.64 18.18
N ALA A 169 -9.71 -14.07 19.05
CA ALA A 169 -9.39 -12.66 19.08
C ALA A 169 -8.35 -12.31 18.01
N LEU A 170 -8.53 -11.14 17.41
CA LEU A 170 -7.55 -10.53 16.51
C LEU A 170 -6.98 -9.26 17.14
N GLY A 171 -5.70 -9.29 17.46
CA GLY A 171 -4.93 -8.14 17.93
C GLY A 171 -3.69 -7.97 17.08
N ALA A 172 -3.49 -6.80 16.47
CA ALA A 172 -2.26 -6.46 15.72
C ALA A 172 -1.78 -7.50 14.69
N ASP A 173 -2.70 -8.06 13.93
CA ASP A 173 -2.48 -9.15 12.96
C ASP A 173 -2.09 -10.51 13.56
N ALA A 174 -2.16 -10.66 14.88
CA ALA A 174 -2.03 -11.94 15.60
C ALA A 174 -3.39 -12.45 16.06
N TRP A 175 -3.48 -13.77 16.28
CA TRP A 175 -4.69 -14.48 16.66
C TRP A 175 -4.45 -15.30 17.92
N PHE A 176 -5.43 -15.33 18.80
CA PHE A 176 -5.42 -16.20 19.97
C PHE A 176 -6.85 -16.54 20.41
N PRO A 177 -7.11 -17.70 21.06
CA PRO A 177 -8.43 -18.05 21.56
C PRO A 177 -8.99 -17.04 22.55
N ASN A 178 -10.23 -16.60 22.36
CA ASN A 178 -10.89 -15.61 23.24
C ASN A 178 -10.93 -16.06 24.70
N ASP A 179 -11.18 -17.35 24.94
CA ASP A 179 -11.38 -17.91 26.28
C ASP A 179 -10.08 -18.00 27.10
N LEU A 180 -8.93 -17.78 26.44
CA LEU A 180 -7.61 -17.84 27.07
C LEU A 180 -6.94 -16.48 27.22
N LEU A 181 -7.62 -15.40 26.84
CA LEU A 181 -7.12 -14.05 27.05
C LEU A 181 -6.99 -13.74 28.55
N LEU A 182 -5.95 -13.01 28.90
CA LEU A 182 -5.82 -12.47 30.25
C LEU A 182 -6.83 -11.35 30.45
N GLU A 183 -7.48 -11.32 31.58
CA GLU A 183 -8.44 -10.27 31.92
C GLU A 183 -7.71 -8.95 32.19
N ILE A 184 -7.94 -7.96 31.36
CA ILE A 184 -7.46 -6.59 31.57
C ILE A 184 -8.57 -5.80 32.27
N THR A 185 -8.34 -5.42 33.50
CA THR A 185 -9.31 -4.73 34.35
C THR A 185 -9.53 -3.28 33.92
N ALA A 186 -10.70 -2.73 34.26
CA ALA A 186 -10.99 -1.31 34.04
C ALA A 186 -9.96 -0.38 34.75
N GLY A 187 -9.40 -0.80 35.88
CA GLY A 187 -8.37 -0.07 36.59
C GLY A 187 -7.05 0.00 35.81
N GLN A 188 -6.65 -1.11 35.17
CA GLN A 188 -5.47 -1.12 34.29
C GLN A 188 -5.68 -0.23 33.07
N LEU A 189 -6.87 -0.27 32.44
CA LEU A 189 -7.17 0.64 31.31
C LEU A 189 -7.15 2.12 31.73
N GLN A 190 -7.60 2.46 32.95
CA GLN A 190 -7.47 3.82 33.48
C GLN A 190 -6.00 4.21 33.69
N LEU A 191 -5.18 3.28 34.13
CA LEU A 191 -3.74 3.51 34.27
C LEU A 191 -3.07 3.75 32.91
N MET A 192 -3.40 2.94 31.88
CA MET A 192 -2.93 3.15 30.51
C MET A 192 -3.36 4.52 29.97
N GLU A 193 -4.59 4.95 30.24
CA GLU A 193 -5.05 6.30 29.87
C GLU A 193 -4.21 7.37 30.56
N ALA A 194 -3.90 7.23 31.84
CA ALA A 194 -3.08 8.19 32.57
C ALA A 194 -1.64 8.24 32.04
N VAL A 195 -1.03 7.09 31.74
CA VAL A 195 0.30 7.02 31.12
C VAL A 195 0.32 7.73 29.77
N LEU A 196 -0.63 7.46 28.88
CA LEU A 196 -0.74 8.15 27.61
C LEU A 196 -0.96 9.65 27.79
N GLN A 197 -1.78 10.06 28.75
CA GLN A 197 -2.02 11.48 29.02
C GLN A 197 -0.75 12.21 29.49
N LEU A 198 0.09 11.59 30.33
CA LEU A 198 1.38 12.14 30.74
C LEU A 198 2.34 12.30 29.54
N ASN A 199 2.19 11.47 28.51
CA ASN A 199 2.96 11.52 27.27
C ASN A 199 2.23 12.31 26.16
N ALA A 200 1.47 13.34 26.49
CA ALA A 200 0.75 14.20 25.55
C ALA A 200 -0.23 13.44 24.62
N GLY A 201 -0.69 12.28 25.04
CA GLY A 201 -1.60 11.41 24.29
C GLY A 201 -0.94 10.20 23.64
N GLY A 202 0.36 10.13 23.62
CA GLY A 202 1.16 9.10 22.94
C GLY A 202 1.89 9.66 21.70
N PRO A 203 2.28 8.81 20.73
CA PRO A 203 2.06 7.36 20.72
C PRO A 203 3.04 6.60 21.61
N LEU A 204 2.59 5.50 22.20
CA LEU A 204 3.41 4.55 22.95
C LEU A 204 3.15 3.12 22.47
N THR A 205 4.16 2.26 22.56
CA THR A 205 4.01 0.83 22.32
C THR A 205 3.30 0.16 23.53
N PRO A 206 2.72 -1.03 23.37
CA PRO A 206 2.16 -1.77 24.51
C PRO A 206 3.17 -2.03 25.62
N GLU A 207 4.44 -2.29 25.25
CA GLU A 207 5.54 -2.52 26.18
C GLU A 207 5.86 -1.27 26.98
N GLU A 208 5.97 -0.10 26.33
CA GLU A 208 6.17 1.19 26.99
C GLU A 208 5.01 1.56 27.92
N LEU A 209 3.77 1.19 27.55
CA LEU A 209 2.59 1.36 28.40
C LEU A 209 2.69 0.53 29.68
N LEU A 210 3.07 -0.75 29.58
CA LEU A 210 3.25 -1.64 30.71
C LEU A 210 4.41 -1.16 31.61
N GLU A 211 5.56 -0.82 31.03
CA GLU A 211 6.71 -0.33 31.75
C GLU A 211 6.39 0.94 32.57
N GLN A 212 5.77 1.93 31.95
CA GLN A 212 5.40 3.18 32.59
C GLN A 212 4.23 3.04 33.58
N SER A 213 3.47 1.96 33.53
CA SER A 213 2.45 1.64 34.50
C SER A 213 3.01 1.01 35.77
N GLY A 214 4.31 0.65 35.78
CA GLY A 214 5.01 0.07 36.94
C GLY A 214 5.06 -1.45 36.93
N GLU A 215 4.68 -2.10 35.83
CA GLU A 215 4.91 -3.52 35.64
C GLU A 215 6.38 -3.78 35.30
N THR A 216 6.95 -4.90 35.75
CA THR A 216 8.36 -5.22 35.52
C THR A 216 8.53 -5.99 34.20
N ALA A 217 9.66 -5.81 33.51
CA ALA A 217 9.95 -6.46 32.24
C ALA A 217 9.91 -8.00 32.29
N GLU A 218 10.10 -8.60 33.47
CA GLU A 218 10.01 -10.05 33.70
C GLU A 218 8.56 -10.57 33.60
N GLU A 219 7.56 -9.66 33.71
CA GLU A 219 6.14 -9.96 33.64
C GLU A 219 5.58 -9.84 32.21
N TYR A 220 6.37 -9.33 31.25
CA TYR A 220 5.90 -9.11 29.85
C TYR A 220 5.82 -10.42 29.06
N HIS A 221 4.80 -11.19 29.34
CA HIS A 221 4.50 -12.36 28.55
C HIS A 221 3.81 -11.94 27.24
N PRO A 222 4.13 -12.53 26.08
CA PRO A 222 3.47 -12.21 24.79
C PRO A 222 1.93 -12.21 24.86
N LEU A 223 1.36 -13.10 25.67
CA LEU A 223 -0.07 -13.16 25.89
C LEU A 223 -0.62 -11.93 26.66
N LEU A 224 0.14 -11.35 27.60
CA LEU A 224 -0.27 -10.12 28.29
C LEU A 224 -0.31 -8.94 27.31
N ILE A 225 0.74 -8.76 26.51
CA ILE A 225 0.82 -7.73 25.47
C ILE A 225 -0.34 -7.88 24.48
N PHE A 226 -0.62 -9.10 24.05
CA PHE A 226 -1.73 -9.39 23.13
C PHE A 226 -3.09 -9.08 23.76
N SER A 227 -3.33 -9.52 25.00
CA SER A 227 -4.59 -9.28 25.73
C SER A 227 -4.81 -7.80 25.98
N LEU A 228 -3.74 -7.05 26.33
CA LEU A 228 -3.77 -5.59 26.44
C LEU A 228 -4.16 -4.93 25.12
N ASN A 229 -3.56 -5.35 24.01
CA ASN A 229 -3.89 -4.81 22.69
C ASN A 229 -5.37 -5.08 22.30
N VAL A 230 -5.90 -6.26 22.60
CA VAL A 230 -7.31 -6.57 22.38
C VAL A 230 -8.23 -5.69 23.25
N ALA A 231 -7.88 -5.48 24.52
CA ALA A 231 -8.64 -4.65 25.43
C ALA A 231 -8.60 -3.16 25.03
N LEU A 232 -7.43 -2.62 24.69
CA LEU A 232 -7.27 -1.25 24.21
C LEU A 232 -8.06 -1.00 22.92
N LYS A 233 -8.08 -1.98 22.01
CA LYS A 233 -8.83 -1.88 20.76
C LYS A 233 -10.34 -1.88 20.95
N ALA A 234 -10.84 -2.54 22.00
CA ALA A 234 -12.25 -2.59 22.35
C ALA A 234 -12.74 -1.31 23.05
N ASP A 235 -11.83 -0.47 23.55
CA ASP A 235 -12.13 0.74 24.31
C ASP A 235 -11.96 2.00 23.44
N GLU A 236 -13.05 2.76 23.25
CA GLU A 236 -13.08 3.97 22.39
C GLU A 236 -12.15 5.11 22.82
N ARG A 237 -11.63 5.06 24.04
CA ARG A 237 -10.63 6.04 24.53
C ARG A 237 -9.30 5.94 23.78
N PHE A 238 -8.99 4.77 23.24
CA PHE A 238 -7.72 4.46 22.61
C PHE A 238 -7.86 4.28 21.12
N THR A 239 -6.83 4.67 20.38
CA THR A 239 -6.74 4.50 18.92
C THR A 239 -5.37 3.94 18.58
N GLU A 240 -5.36 2.86 17.81
CA GLU A 240 -4.13 2.34 17.21
C GLU A 240 -3.69 3.24 16.06
N VAL A 241 -2.45 3.71 16.11
CA VAL A 241 -1.88 4.68 15.14
C VAL A 241 -0.56 4.22 14.53
N GLY A 242 -0.15 2.98 14.79
CA GLY A 242 1.05 2.40 14.23
C GLY A 242 0.90 2.03 12.74
N PRO A 243 2.02 2.00 11.99
CA PRO A 243 2.05 1.39 10.66
C PRO A 243 1.93 -0.14 10.74
N ALA A 244 1.71 -0.79 9.61
CA ALA A 244 1.64 -2.24 9.55
C ALA A 244 2.89 -2.90 10.17
N GLY A 245 2.69 -3.77 11.14
CA GLY A 245 3.75 -4.46 11.88
C GLY A 245 4.28 -3.73 13.13
N PHE A 246 3.79 -2.51 13.42
CA PHE A 246 4.14 -1.74 14.61
C PHE A 246 2.88 -1.30 15.33
N ILE A 247 2.70 -1.71 16.56
CA ILE A 247 1.56 -1.31 17.36
C ILE A 247 1.93 -0.06 18.15
N LEU A 248 1.19 1.00 17.93
CA LEU A 248 1.32 2.25 18.67
C LEU A 248 -0.07 2.70 19.12
N TRP A 249 -0.21 3.03 20.40
CA TRP A 249 -1.46 3.47 20.99
C TRP A 249 -1.46 4.96 21.28
N HIS A 250 -2.56 5.62 20.98
CA HIS A 250 -2.76 7.04 21.23
C HIS A 250 -4.14 7.29 21.85
N LEU A 251 -4.28 8.34 22.65
CA LEU A 251 -5.59 8.75 23.14
C LEU A 251 -6.42 9.41 22.05
N THR A 252 -7.58 8.85 21.75
CA THR A 252 -8.50 9.33 20.69
C THR A 252 -8.84 10.81 20.86
N ARG A 253 -9.09 11.27 22.11
CA ARG A 253 -9.43 12.68 22.40
C ARG A 253 -8.28 13.67 22.20
N LEU A 254 -7.03 13.19 22.21
CA LEU A 254 -5.83 14.00 22.01
C LEU A 254 -5.24 13.90 20.60
N LEU A 255 -5.84 13.13 19.71
CA LEU A 255 -5.47 13.14 18.30
C LEU A 255 -5.57 14.58 17.75
N PRO A 256 -4.63 15.02 16.88
CA PRO A 256 -4.70 16.34 16.27
C PRO A 256 -5.98 16.49 15.45
N GLN A 257 -6.41 17.74 15.27
CA GLN A 257 -7.67 18.03 14.58
C GLN A 257 -7.67 17.48 13.15
N GLU A 258 -6.52 17.50 12.49
CA GLU A 258 -6.30 17.03 11.14
C GLU A 258 -6.54 15.51 10.99
N ALA A 259 -6.24 14.74 12.05
CA ALA A 259 -6.50 13.30 12.10
C ALA A 259 -7.98 12.97 12.42
N ARG A 260 -8.72 13.92 13.03
CA ARG A 260 -10.13 13.73 13.41
C ARG A 260 -11.12 14.21 12.37
N SER A 261 -10.77 15.24 11.62
CA SER A 261 -11.66 15.84 10.61
C SER A 261 -10.90 16.31 9.38
N PRO A 262 -11.47 16.13 8.17
CA PRO A 262 -10.83 16.57 6.94
C PRO A 262 -10.63 18.09 6.91
N LEU A 263 -9.44 18.53 6.45
CA LEU A 263 -9.08 19.93 6.33
C LEU A 263 -9.85 20.61 5.18
N PRO A 264 -10.64 21.67 5.45
CA PRO A 264 -11.46 22.32 4.40
C PRO A 264 -10.63 22.85 3.22
N ILE A 265 -9.40 23.32 3.48
CA ILE A 265 -8.51 23.88 2.45
C ILE A 265 -7.99 22.84 1.46
N LEU A 266 -7.97 21.55 1.83
CA LEU A 266 -7.54 20.45 0.97
C LEU A 266 -8.71 19.76 0.24
N ARG A 267 -9.96 20.15 0.53
CA ARG A 267 -11.13 19.57 -0.11
C ARG A 267 -11.38 20.21 -1.47
N HIS A 268 -11.62 19.40 -2.48
CA HIS A 268 -12.11 19.82 -3.78
C HIS A 268 -13.59 19.47 -3.97
N SER A 269 -14.25 20.18 -4.88
CA SER A 269 -15.66 19.96 -5.23
C SER A 269 -15.85 19.45 -6.67
N SER A 270 -14.78 19.08 -7.34
CA SER A 270 -14.80 18.60 -8.73
C SER A 270 -15.56 17.29 -8.84
N ARG A 271 -16.44 17.17 -9.84
CA ARG A 271 -17.29 15.99 -10.07
C ARG A 271 -16.54 14.86 -10.78
N SER A 272 -15.58 15.20 -11.62
CA SER A 272 -14.77 14.26 -12.39
C SER A 272 -13.29 14.63 -12.26
N LEU A 273 -12.45 13.63 -12.13
CA LEU A 273 -10.98 13.74 -12.14
C LEU A 273 -10.38 13.21 -13.44
N ALA A 274 -11.21 12.68 -14.35
CA ALA A 274 -10.75 12.17 -15.64
C ALA A 274 -10.25 13.32 -16.54
N LEU A 275 -9.17 13.07 -17.26
CA LEU A 275 -8.63 13.97 -18.27
C LEU A 275 -9.53 14.01 -19.50
N HIS A 276 -9.58 15.16 -20.16
CA HIS A 276 -10.29 15.30 -21.43
C HIS A 276 -9.59 14.48 -22.52
N PRO A 277 -10.33 13.75 -23.38
CA PRO A 277 -9.72 12.86 -24.37
C PRO A 277 -8.90 13.59 -25.45
N ASP A 278 -9.20 14.87 -25.70
CA ASP A 278 -8.54 15.70 -26.73
C ASP A 278 -7.29 16.43 -26.22
N LEU A 279 -6.76 16.03 -25.05
CA LEU A 279 -5.50 16.60 -24.54
C LEU A 279 -4.31 16.15 -25.38
N ASP A 280 -3.42 17.11 -25.67
CA ASP A 280 -2.12 16.79 -26.25
C ASP A 280 -1.17 16.16 -25.21
N SER A 281 -0.12 15.49 -25.68
CA SER A 281 0.86 14.80 -24.84
C SER A 281 1.59 15.76 -23.90
N ASP A 282 1.91 16.97 -24.36
CA ASP A 282 2.68 17.95 -23.58
C ASP A 282 1.88 18.43 -22.37
N MET A 283 0.55 18.60 -22.53
CA MET A 283 -0.33 18.96 -21.43
C MET A 283 -0.53 17.79 -20.46
N VAL A 284 -0.65 16.56 -20.96
CA VAL A 284 -0.71 15.35 -20.11
C VAL A 284 0.56 15.22 -19.27
N ASP A 285 1.72 15.42 -19.86
CA ASP A 285 3.00 15.38 -19.14
C ASP A 285 3.11 16.54 -18.13
N CYS A 286 2.65 17.74 -18.48
CA CYS A 286 2.60 18.88 -17.55
C CYS A 286 1.69 18.61 -16.34
N ILE A 287 0.56 17.93 -16.54
CA ILE A 287 -0.34 17.54 -15.45
C ILE A 287 0.31 16.44 -14.59
N ARG A 288 0.99 15.48 -15.21
CA ARG A 288 1.72 14.43 -14.50
C ARG A 288 2.85 15.00 -13.65
N ASP A 289 3.60 15.99 -14.17
CA ASP A 289 4.66 16.67 -13.44
C ASP A 289 4.19 17.43 -12.19
N LEU A 290 2.91 17.80 -12.11
CA LEU A 290 2.34 18.40 -10.89
C LEU A 290 2.22 17.39 -9.76
N ASP A 291 2.16 16.09 -10.06
CA ASP A 291 2.04 14.96 -9.12
C ASP A 291 1.05 15.27 -7.98
N ASP A 292 -0.15 15.65 -8.38
CA ASP A 292 -1.23 16.04 -7.46
C ASP A 292 -1.82 14.81 -6.76
N GLU A 293 -2.17 14.93 -5.48
CA GLU A 293 -2.71 13.81 -4.69
C GLU A 293 -4.05 13.26 -5.21
N TRP A 294 -4.72 13.98 -6.11
CA TRP A 294 -5.97 13.57 -6.75
C TRP A 294 -5.78 13.12 -8.21
N SER A 295 -4.54 13.07 -8.71
CA SER A 295 -4.24 12.43 -10.00
C SER A 295 -4.26 10.91 -9.85
N ASP A 296 -4.83 10.21 -10.86
CA ASP A 296 -4.96 8.74 -10.86
C ASP A 296 -3.75 8.04 -11.51
N ASP A 297 -2.61 8.70 -11.60
CA ASP A 297 -1.40 8.12 -12.19
C ASP A 297 -0.89 6.94 -11.35
N ALA A 298 -0.53 5.87 -12.07
CA ALA A 298 0.12 4.73 -11.43
C ALA A 298 1.44 5.15 -10.80
N ALA A 299 1.69 4.71 -9.58
CA ALA A 299 2.95 4.96 -8.89
C ALA A 299 4.15 4.55 -9.78
N SER A 300 5.12 5.43 -9.89
CA SER A 300 6.44 5.09 -10.43
C SER A 300 7.12 4.07 -9.51
N ALA A 301 8.15 3.41 -10.02
CA ALA A 301 8.92 2.45 -9.21
C ALA A 301 9.31 3.05 -7.85
N VAL A 302 9.24 2.22 -6.80
CA VAL A 302 9.62 2.61 -5.43
C VAL A 302 10.99 3.29 -5.45
N SER A 303 11.05 4.57 -5.06
CA SER A 303 12.28 5.34 -4.96
C SER A 303 12.66 5.53 -3.48
N GLU A 304 13.95 5.54 -3.19
CA GLU A 304 14.46 5.84 -1.84
C GLU A 304 14.34 7.33 -1.50
N ALA A 305 14.27 8.19 -2.52
CA ALA A 305 14.12 9.62 -2.37
C ALA A 305 13.12 10.18 -3.38
N VAL A 306 12.26 11.10 -2.96
CA VAL A 306 11.26 11.77 -3.78
C VAL A 306 11.34 13.27 -3.58
N THR A 307 11.29 14.02 -4.69
CA THR A 307 11.17 15.47 -4.66
C THR A 307 9.75 15.86 -5.04
N ILE A 308 9.14 16.73 -4.25
CA ILE A 308 7.79 17.28 -4.52
C ILE A 308 7.82 18.80 -4.58
N THR A 309 6.84 19.38 -5.29
CA THR A 309 6.60 20.84 -5.33
C THR A 309 5.49 21.19 -4.35
N LEU A 310 5.78 22.07 -3.39
CA LEU A 310 4.84 22.47 -2.35
C LEU A 310 3.79 23.46 -2.88
N THR A 311 2.53 23.05 -2.92
CA THR A 311 1.41 23.92 -3.31
C THR A 311 0.91 24.77 -2.15
N TYR A 312 0.19 25.88 -2.43
CA TYR A 312 -0.35 26.75 -1.39
C TYR A 312 -1.25 26.05 -0.37
N PRO A 313 -2.22 25.18 -0.76
CA PRO A 313 -3.06 24.52 0.21
C PRO A 313 -2.26 23.69 1.24
N HIS A 314 -1.26 22.97 0.79
CA HIS A 314 -0.38 22.17 1.65
C HIS A 314 0.55 23.06 2.48
N ARG A 315 1.14 24.09 1.88
CA ARG A 315 1.96 25.06 2.61
C ARG A 315 1.17 25.75 3.74
N ARG A 316 -0.06 26.17 3.46
CA ARG A 316 -0.96 26.84 4.42
C ARG A 316 -1.40 25.90 5.54
N ALA A 317 -1.71 24.66 5.20
CA ALA A 317 -2.15 23.63 6.13
C ALA A 317 -1.00 22.99 6.94
N GLY A 318 0.25 23.19 6.55
CA GLY A 318 1.39 22.47 7.15
C GLY A 318 1.40 20.98 6.83
N THR A 319 1.00 20.62 5.60
CA THR A 319 0.83 19.24 5.15
C THR A 319 1.65 18.92 3.91
N LEU A 320 1.80 17.65 3.59
CA LEU A 320 2.30 17.14 2.30
C LEU A 320 1.16 16.46 1.54
N PRO A 321 1.12 16.53 0.21
CA PRO A 321 0.22 15.69 -0.60
C PRO A 321 0.60 14.21 -0.44
N LEU A 322 -0.36 13.32 -0.33
CA LEU A 322 -0.16 11.88 -0.42
C LEU A 322 -0.40 11.45 -1.89
N ASN A 323 0.45 11.98 -2.76
CA ASN A 323 0.44 11.74 -4.21
C ASN A 323 0.99 10.34 -4.58
N ALA A 324 1.00 10.01 -5.86
CA ALA A 324 1.44 8.70 -6.34
C ALA A 324 2.89 8.39 -5.92
N SER A 325 3.80 9.38 -6.05
CA SER A 325 5.22 9.24 -5.73
C SER A 325 5.46 9.02 -4.23
N LEU A 326 4.67 9.65 -3.36
CA LEU A 326 4.83 9.56 -1.91
C LEU A 326 4.10 8.38 -1.27
N ARG A 327 3.02 7.86 -1.87
CA ARG A 327 2.27 6.72 -1.30
C ARG A 327 3.14 5.50 -1.05
N GLU A 328 4.14 5.25 -1.92
CA GLU A 328 5.06 4.12 -1.79
C GLU A 328 6.19 4.37 -0.76
N MET A 329 6.39 5.63 -0.38
CA MET A 329 7.38 5.99 0.64
C MET A 329 6.81 5.89 2.06
N PHE A 330 5.54 6.22 2.22
CA PHE A 330 4.90 6.22 3.52
C PHE A 330 4.47 4.82 3.96
N PRO A 331 4.60 4.52 5.25
CA PRO A 331 4.10 3.26 5.78
C PRO A 331 2.59 3.18 5.58
N ASN A 332 2.12 1.99 5.26
CA ASN A 332 0.71 1.72 5.02
C ASN A 332 0.08 1.01 6.23
N SER A 333 -1.19 1.25 6.48
CA SER A 333 -2.02 0.42 7.35
C SER A 333 -3.38 0.23 6.67
N ARG A 334 -3.85 -1.01 6.58
CA ARG A 334 -5.17 -1.32 6.01
C ARG A 334 -6.32 -1.07 6.99
N VAL A 335 -6.01 -0.85 8.26
CA VAL A 335 -6.99 -0.81 9.35
C VAL A 335 -7.06 0.55 10.01
N ASN A 336 -5.93 1.27 10.14
CA ASN A 336 -5.85 2.50 10.90
C ASN A 336 -6.29 3.71 10.07
N ARG A 337 -7.16 4.55 10.66
CA ARG A 337 -7.66 5.78 10.01
C ARG A 337 -6.59 6.84 9.86
N CYS A 338 -5.61 6.86 10.77
CA CYS A 338 -4.44 7.71 10.71
C CYS A 338 -3.22 6.92 11.21
N ILE A 339 -2.05 7.22 10.66
CA ILE A 339 -0.79 6.57 11.02
C ILE A 339 0.17 7.64 11.48
N TRP A 340 0.72 7.44 12.68
CA TRP A 340 1.75 8.33 13.19
C TRP A 340 3.10 8.03 12.55
N MET A 341 3.88 9.07 12.35
CA MET A 341 5.27 9.00 11.93
C MET A 341 6.08 10.18 12.46
N LYS A 342 7.39 10.10 12.34
CA LYS A 342 8.32 11.15 12.70
C LYS A 342 9.07 11.65 11.47
N PHE A 343 9.04 12.96 11.25
CA PHE A 343 9.93 13.61 10.29
C PHE A 343 11.21 14.04 10.99
N VAL A 344 12.35 13.82 10.34
CA VAL A 344 13.66 14.29 10.78
C VAL A 344 14.13 15.37 9.81
N ASP A 345 14.42 16.56 10.32
CA ASP A 345 14.96 17.67 9.55
C ASP A 345 16.36 17.36 9.03
N GLY A 346 16.54 17.31 7.73
CA GLY A 346 17.83 17.01 7.11
C GLY A 346 18.90 18.08 7.32
N LYS A 347 18.51 19.29 7.79
CA LYS A 347 19.46 20.39 8.05
C LYS A 347 20.07 20.35 9.44
N ASP A 348 19.33 20.02 10.46
CA ASP A 348 19.78 20.10 11.86
C ASP A 348 19.36 18.92 12.73
N GLY A 349 18.58 17.97 12.19
CA GLY A 349 18.15 16.77 12.92
C GLY A 349 16.97 16.99 13.86
N GLU A 350 16.34 18.19 13.88
CA GLU A 350 15.12 18.42 14.65
C GLU A 350 14.01 17.45 14.18
N THR A 351 13.17 17.01 15.10
CA THR A 351 12.12 16.04 14.76
C THR A 351 10.73 16.64 14.90
N TYR A 352 9.86 16.29 13.95
CA TYR A 352 8.45 16.71 13.92
C TYR A 352 7.55 15.48 13.91
N SER A 353 6.52 15.48 14.77
CA SER A 353 5.47 14.46 14.70
C SER A 353 4.56 14.71 13.50
N GLY A 354 4.36 13.67 12.69
CA GLY A 354 3.52 13.70 11.52
C GLY A 354 2.40 12.66 11.58
N TRP A 355 1.33 12.92 10.82
CA TRP A 355 0.17 12.05 10.75
C TRP A 355 -0.21 11.82 9.30
N ILE A 356 -0.16 10.58 8.86
CA ILE A 356 -0.62 10.17 7.54
C ILE A 356 -2.13 9.97 7.63
N ILE A 357 -2.89 10.66 6.78
CA ILE A 357 -4.34 10.59 6.68
C ILE A 357 -4.71 10.04 5.29
N PRO A 358 -4.80 8.70 5.12
CA PRO A 358 -4.97 8.09 3.80
C PRO A 358 -6.26 8.54 3.11
N GLU A 359 -7.37 8.63 3.85
CA GLU A 359 -8.67 9.04 3.34
C GLU A 359 -8.65 10.50 2.85
N GLY A 360 -7.89 11.36 3.52
CA GLY A 360 -7.70 12.77 3.14
C GLY A 360 -6.62 12.98 2.07
N ARG A 361 -5.85 11.97 1.74
CA ARG A 361 -4.71 12.01 0.82
C ARG A 361 -3.65 13.05 1.20
N PHE A 362 -3.36 13.18 2.48
CA PHE A 362 -2.30 14.07 2.96
C PHE A 362 -1.58 13.54 4.20
N VAL A 363 -0.42 14.13 4.49
CA VAL A 363 0.34 13.94 5.72
C VAL A 363 0.48 15.28 6.41
N SER A 364 0.14 15.39 7.70
CA SER A 364 0.24 16.63 8.49
C SER A 364 1.46 16.65 9.43
N GLY A 365 1.72 17.80 10.07
CA GLY A 365 2.75 17.97 11.08
C GLY A 365 3.93 18.85 10.68
N LEU A 366 3.93 19.43 9.47
CA LEU A 366 5.08 20.16 8.91
C LEU A 366 4.97 21.70 8.97
N ALA A 367 3.95 22.26 9.62
CA ALA A 367 3.77 23.70 9.70
C ALA A 367 4.98 24.44 10.33
N SER A 368 5.61 23.84 11.35
CA SER A 368 6.79 24.41 12.01
C SER A 368 8.03 24.33 11.14
N PHE A 369 8.22 23.23 10.42
CA PHE A 369 9.30 23.07 9.43
C PHE A 369 9.20 24.11 8.33
N TYR A 370 8.01 24.32 7.73
CA TYR A 370 7.82 25.32 6.67
C TYR A 370 8.06 26.75 7.14
N ARG A 371 7.73 27.07 8.38
CA ARG A 371 7.99 28.40 8.97
C ARG A 371 9.47 28.60 9.28
N LYS A 372 10.10 27.62 9.89
CA LYS A 372 11.51 27.64 10.29
C LYS A 372 12.43 27.89 9.10
N HIS A 373 12.17 27.17 7.99
CA HIS A 373 13.00 27.24 6.79
C HIS A 373 12.44 28.16 5.71
N GLU A 374 11.43 28.95 6.02
CA GLU A 374 10.80 29.92 5.09
C GLU A 374 10.45 29.31 3.72
N ILE A 375 10.02 28.02 3.71
CA ILE A 375 9.71 27.30 2.47
C ILE A 375 8.62 28.06 1.69
N PRO A 376 8.88 28.49 0.45
CA PRO A 376 7.90 29.23 -0.35
C PRO A 376 6.81 28.33 -0.94
N ILE A 377 5.74 28.93 -1.46
CA ILE A 377 4.83 28.24 -2.39
C ILE A 377 5.65 27.91 -3.65
N GLY A 378 5.51 26.71 -4.17
CA GLY A 378 6.34 26.22 -5.28
C GLY A 378 7.70 25.69 -4.85
N GLY A 379 8.07 25.75 -3.55
CA GLY A 379 9.34 25.23 -3.03
C GLY A 379 9.48 23.72 -3.21
N TYR A 380 10.70 23.27 -3.52
CA TYR A 380 11.00 21.84 -3.64
C TYR A 380 11.37 21.25 -2.29
N LEU A 381 10.67 20.18 -1.92
CA LEU A 381 10.94 19.37 -0.74
C LEU A 381 11.50 18.02 -1.17
N LEU A 382 12.53 17.57 -0.48
CA LEU A 382 13.15 16.27 -0.66
C LEU A 382 12.79 15.37 0.52
N LEU A 383 12.19 14.22 0.23
CA LEU A 383 11.88 13.21 1.23
C LEU A 383 12.71 11.96 0.97
N GLN A 384 13.24 11.35 2.04
CA GLN A 384 14.07 10.16 1.97
C GLN A 384 13.68 9.16 3.07
N LYS A 385 13.65 7.88 2.71
CA LYS A 385 13.44 6.80 3.68
C LYS A 385 14.61 6.74 4.65
N THR A 386 14.31 6.30 5.87
CA THR A 386 15.31 5.95 6.90
C THR A 386 15.26 4.46 7.18
N ASP A 387 16.23 3.94 7.92
CA ASP A 387 16.23 2.54 8.37
C ASP A 387 15.08 2.23 9.35
N THR A 388 14.49 3.26 9.96
CA THR A 388 13.35 3.10 10.88
C THR A 388 12.05 3.32 10.12
N PRO A 389 11.14 2.32 10.06
CA PRO A 389 9.89 2.40 9.27
C PRO A 389 8.94 3.54 9.66
N THR A 390 9.04 4.03 10.91
CA THR A 390 8.23 5.14 11.42
C THR A 390 8.88 6.51 11.25
N HIS A 391 10.08 6.59 10.63
CA HIS A 391 10.81 7.83 10.45
C HIS A 391 11.01 8.13 8.96
N LEU A 392 11.01 9.41 8.61
CA LEU A 392 11.31 9.91 7.27
C LEU A 392 12.15 11.18 7.37
N ASN A 393 13.22 11.27 6.58
CA ASN A 393 13.97 12.51 6.46
C ASN A 393 13.22 13.48 5.53
N ILE A 394 13.11 14.73 5.97
CA ILE A 394 12.61 15.83 5.16
C ILE A 394 13.69 16.89 5.02
N ASP A 395 13.94 17.31 3.80
CA ASP A 395 14.94 18.33 3.45
C ASP A 395 14.42 19.21 2.31
N PHE A 396 15.20 20.18 1.89
CA PHE A 396 14.95 21.05 0.76
C PHE A 396 16.27 21.42 0.07
N ILE A 397 16.19 21.77 -1.20
CA ILE A 397 17.36 22.23 -1.94
C ILE A 397 17.60 23.70 -1.56
N SER A 398 18.71 23.97 -0.85
CA SER A 398 19.10 25.31 -0.46
C SER A 398 20.00 25.96 -1.50
N TYR A 399 19.79 27.25 -1.75
CA TYR A 399 20.69 28.10 -2.53
C TYR A 399 21.27 29.20 -1.64
N ASN A 400 22.36 29.83 -2.10
CA ASN A 400 22.73 31.12 -1.58
C ASN A 400 21.57 32.08 -1.84
N GLU A 401 21.15 32.82 -0.82
CA GLU A 401 20.07 33.80 -0.95
C GLU A 401 20.24 34.70 -2.16
N ARG A 402 19.26 34.71 -3.02
CA ARG A 402 19.21 35.50 -4.24
C ARG A 402 18.00 36.41 -4.21
N SER A 403 18.18 37.61 -4.77
CA SER A 403 17.05 38.55 -4.95
C SER A 403 16.29 38.14 -6.21
N GLU A 404 15.17 37.45 -6.02
CA GLU A 404 14.32 36.93 -7.11
C GLU A 404 13.03 37.75 -7.24
N SER A 405 12.55 37.96 -8.48
CA SER A 405 11.25 38.55 -8.74
C SER A 405 10.18 37.50 -8.67
N ILE A 406 9.26 37.65 -7.71
CA ILE A 406 8.15 36.72 -7.52
C ILE A 406 6.79 37.43 -7.70
N ARG A 407 5.77 36.64 -7.99
CA ARG A 407 4.39 37.11 -8.05
C ARG A 407 3.83 37.28 -6.64
N LEU A 408 3.59 38.51 -6.22
CA LEU A 408 2.92 38.83 -4.95
C LEU A 408 1.41 38.86 -5.15
N VAL A 409 0.71 38.13 -4.29
CA VAL A 409 -0.75 38.15 -4.20
C VAL A 409 -1.20 39.43 -3.47
N VAL A 410 -2.03 40.21 -4.11
CA VAL A 410 -2.59 41.44 -3.54
C VAL A 410 -4.12 41.29 -3.49
N PRO A 411 -4.69 40.93 -2.32
CA PRO A 411 -6.12 40.84 -2.13
C PRO A 411 -6.74 42.24 -2.17
N SER A 412 -7.85 42.40 -2.88
CA SER A 412 -8.58 43.68 -2.95
C SER A 412 -10.08 43.41 -3.05
N GLU A 413 -10.83 43.93 -2.11
CA GLU A 413 -12.30 43.88 -1.96
C GLU A 413 -12.94 42.51 -2.24
N ASN A 414 -12.91 41.82 -3.19
CA ASN A 414 -13.43 40.48 -3.47
C ASN A 414 -12.67 39.79 -4.62
N ARG A 415 -11.50 40.30 -4.97
CA ARG A 415 -10.70 39.85 -6.10
C ARG A 415 -9.25 39.73 -5.73
N LEU A 416 -8.51 38.93 -6.50
CA LEU A 416 -7.06 38.91 -6.47
C LEU A 416 -6.50 39.79 -7.59
N SER A 417 -5.50 40.59 -7.27
CA SER A 417 -4.55 41.16 -8.20
C SER A 417 -3.16 40.61 -7.89
N PHE A 418 -2.26 40.75 -8.84
CA PHE A 418 -0.90 40.30 -8.71
C PHE A 418 0.07 41.41 -9.07
N SER A 419 1.18 41.50 -8.35
CA SER A 419 2.28 42.41 -8.64
C SER A 419 3.60 41.68 -8.61
N GLU A 420 4.63 42.21 -9.25
CA GLU A 420 5.99 41.66 -9.11
C GLU A 420 6.68 42.32 -7.93
N GLN A 421 7.33 41.49 -7.10
CA GLN A 421 8.12 41.95 -5.98
C GLN A 421 9.44 41.18 -5.89
N ARG A 422 10.51 41.91 -5.60
CA ARG A 422 11.80 41.26 -5.32
C ARG A 422 11.86 40.79 -3.89
N ARG A 423 12.25 39.51 -3.71
CA ARG A 423 12.45 38.87 -2.40
C ARG A 423 13.75 38.07 -2.37
N GLN A 424 14.34 37.99 -1.18
CA GLN A 424 15.43 37.08 -0.90
C GLN A 424 14.85 35.68 -0.72
N ILE A 425 15.31 34.71 -1.51
CA ILE A 425 14.87 33.33 -1.44
C ILE A 425 16.11 32.43 -1.41
N GLY A 426 16.19 31.61 -0.35
CA GLY A 426 17.28 30.65 -0.14
C GLY A 426 16.91 29.21 -0.45
N VAL A 427 15.70 28.94 -0.95
CA VAL A 427 15.14 27.62 -1.24
C VAL A 427 14.86 27.49 -2.73
N ALA A 428 15.19 26.36 -3.33
CA ALA A 428 14.84 26.04 -4.72
C ALA A 428 13.32 25.90 -4.89
N TYR A 429 12.81 26.41 -6.02
CA TYR A 429 11.38 26.41 -6.29
C TYR A 429 11.07 26.32 -7.80
N ASP A 430 9.81 26.02 -8.14
CA ASP A 430 9.28 26.09 -9.50
C ASP A 430 8.87 27.55 -9.82
N ASP A 431 9.55 28.20 -10.78
CA ASP A 431 9.31 29.59 -11.20
C ASP A 431 7.88 29.82 -11.69
N LEU A 432 7.23 28.79 -12.21
CA LEU A 432 5.85 28.86 -12.68
C LEU A 432 4.83 28.81 -11.54
N MET A 433 5.21 28.23 -10.39
CA MET A 433 4.30 27.99 -9.27
C MET A 433 4.49 28.94 -8.09
N ILE A 434 5.56 29.73 -8.07
CA ILE A 434 5.87 30.61 -6.93
C ILE A 434 4.92 31.80 -6.82
N PHE A 435 4.38 31.99 -5.61
CA PHE A 435 3.61 33.15 -5.20
C PHE A 435 4.00 33.60 -3.79
N GLY A 436 4.10 34.92 -3.57
CA GLY A 436 4.20 35.51 -2.23
C GLY A 436 2.81 35.87 -1.71
N VAL A 437 2.53 35.58 -0.44
CA VAL A 437 1.28 35.91 0.23
C VAL A 437 1.61 36.61 1.55
N ASP A 438 1.42 37.91 1.62
CA ASP A 438 1.67 38.72 2.83
C ASP A 438 0.42 38.96 3.64
N ASP A 439 -0.70 39.25 2.96
CA ASP A 439 -2.00 39.48 3.57
C ASP A 439 -2.86 38.21 3.53
N LEU A 440 -2.69 37.37 4.55
CA LEU A 440 -3.49 36.15 4.71
C LEU A 440 -4.95 36.47 5.05
N ASN A 441 -5.21 37.55 5.80
CA ASN A 441 -6.58 37.91 6.19
C ASN A 441 -7.37 38.43 4.97
N GLY A 442 -6.75 39.26 4.15
CA GLY A 442 -7.35 39.72 2.89
C GLY A 442 -7.61 38.54 1.94
N LEU A 443 -6.66 37.62 1.84
CA LEU A 443 -6.85 36.41 1.03
C LEU A 443 -8.03 35.56 1.53
N ASP A 444 -8.17 35.32 2.85
CA ASP A 444 -9.29 34.58 3.43
C ASP A 444 -10.65 35.26 3.18
N GLN A 445 -10.69 36.61 3.12
CA GLN A 445 -11.90 37.34 2.71
C GLN A 445 -12.26 37.08 1.25
N VAL A 446 -11.28 37.10 0.34
CA VAL A 446 -11.49 36.78 -1.08
C VAL A 446 -11.91 35.32 -1.25
N VAL A 447 -11.31 34.35 -0.53
CA VAL A 447 -11.73 32.95 -0.50
C VAL A 447 -13.20 32.81 -0.14
N THR A 448 -13.65 33.56 0.89
CA THR A 448 -15.03 33.53 1.34
C THR A 448 -15.98 34.13 0.28
N ALA A 449 -15.61 35.27 -0.32
CA ALA A 449 -16.39 35.93 -1.35
C ALA A 449 -16.53 35.08 -2.64
N THR A 450 -15.47 34.39 -3.03
CA THR A 450 -15.42 33.58 -4.27
C THR A 450 -15.89 32.13 -4.09
N ARG A 451 -16.25 31.72 -2.88
CA ARG A 451 -16.58 30.32 -2.55
C ARG A 451 -17.64 29.70 -3.46
N LYS A 452 -18.67 30.45 -3.83
CA LYS A 452 -19.79 30.01 -4.67
C LYS A 452 -19.61 30.33 -6.16
N MET A 453 -18.51 30.99 -6.55
CA MET A 453 -18.26 31.38 -7.92
C MET A 453 -18.02 30.12 -8.79
N PRO A 454 -18.60 30.04 -10.00
CA PRO A 454 -18.26 28.97 -10.96
C PRO A 454 -16.77 28.94 -11.27
N LEU A 455 -16.21 27.75 -11.56
CA LEU A 455 -14.79 27.61 -11.88
C LEU A 455 -14.38 28.39 -13.12
N SER A 456 -15.21 28.40 -14.17
CA SER A 456 -15.01 29.21 -15.37
C SER A 456 -14.84 30.70 -15.08
N GLN A 457 -15.71 31.25 -14.24
CA GLN A 457 -15.63 32.67 -13.86
C GLN A 457 -14.39 32.94 -13.01
N LEU A 458 -14.07 32.08 -12.04
CA LEU A 458 -12.88 32.18 -11.21
C LEU A 458 -11.61 32.18 -12.05
N LEU A 459 -11.51 31.24 -12.99
CA LEU A 459 -10.39 31.14 -13.94
C LEU A 459 -10.23 32.40 -14.78
N ARG A 460 -11.34 32.94 -15.30
CA ARG A 460 -11.33 34.17 -16.10
C ARG A 460 -10.81 35.37 -15.30
N GLU A 461 -11.26 35.52 -14.05
CA GLU A 461 -10.81 36.63 -13.18
C GLU A 461 -9.31 36.49 -12.84
N ILE A 462 -8.86 35.28 -12.48
CA ILE A 462 -7.45 35.03 -12.17
C ILE A 462 -6.57 35.21 -13.41
N ALA A 463 -6.97 34.65 -14.55
CA ALA A 463 -6.22 34.77 -15.80
C ALA A 463 -6.16 36.25 -16.25
N GLY A 464 -7.27 37.00 -16.11
CA GLY A 464 -7.28 38.43 -16.39
C GLY A 464 -6.28 39.20 -15.55
N ALA A 465 -6.21 38.92 -14.26
CA ALA A 465 -5.26 39.58 -13.35
C ALA A 465 -3.78 39.16 -13.65
N LEU A 466 -3.51 37.89 -13.95
CA LEU A 466 -2.17 37.41 -14.28
C LEU A 466 -1.68 37.90 -15.66
N SER A 467 -2.59 38.04 -16.63
CA SER A 467 -2.24 38.52 -17.97
C SER A 467 -1.61 39.91 -17.99
N LEU A 468 -1.86 40.71 -16.96
CA LEU A 468 -1.27 42.03 -16.81
C LEU A 468 0.24 42.00 -16.47
N LEU A 469 0.73 40.85 -15.96
CA LEU A 469 2.14 40.66 -15.64
C LEU A 469 2.96 40.09 -16.82
N THR A 470 2.31 39.69 -17.90
CA THR A 470 2.97 39.07 -19.05
C THR A 470 2.84 39.94 -20.30
N PRO A 471 3.92 40.17 -21.07
CA PRO A 471 3.90 41.07 -22.23
C PRO A 471 2.88 40.67 -23.31
N GLN A 472 2.56 39.36 -23.41
CA GLN A 472 1.65 38.80 -24.41
C GLN A 472 0.32 38.32 -23.83
N GLY A 473 0.09 38.50 -22.52
CA GLY A 473 -1.09 38.01 -21.82
C GLY A 473 -1.17 36.47 -21.77
N ALA A 474 -0.09 35.76 -22.09
CA ALA A 474 -0.04 34.30 -22.06
C ALA A 474 0.40 33.82 -20.67
N ILE A 475 -0.30 32.82 -20.12
CA ILE A 475 -0.10 32.30 -18.77
C ILE A 475 0.12 30.79 -18.85
N HIS A 476 1.17 30.28 -18.24
CA HIS A 476 1.43 28.86 -18.19
C HIS A 476 0.43 28.13 -17.29
N PHE A 477 0.08 26.87 -17.64
CA PHE A 477 -0.88 26.05 -16.90
C PHE A 477 -0.52 25.90 -15.41
N LYS A 478 0.76 25.61 -15.08
CA LYS A 478 1.24 25.50 -13.69
C LYS A 478 1.00 26.81 -12.91
N THR A 479 1.13 27.98 -13.55
CA THR A 479 0.87 29.28 -12.90
C THR A 479 -0.63 29.46 -12.61
N LEU A 480 -1.50 29.11 -13.58
CA LEU A 480 -2.96 29.12 -13.38
C LEU A 480 -3.36 28.16 -12.26
N TYR A 481 -2.82 26.94 -12.29
CA TYR A 481 -3.06 25.93 -11.25
C TYR A 481 -2.67 26.45 -9.87
N SER A 482 -1.45 26.96 -9.70
CA SER A 482 -0.99 27.52 -8.43
C SER A 482 -1.84 28.68 -7.96
N ALA A 483 -2.22 29.62 -8.86
CA ALA A 483 -3.03 30.80 -8.53
C ALA A 483 -4.49 30.43 -8.15
N VAL A 484 -5.13 29.50 -8.85
CA VAL A 484 -6.49 29.02 -8.51
C VAL A 484 -6.50 28.36 -7.13
N ASN A 485 -5.47 27.59 -6.83
CA ASN A 485 -5.32 26.90 -5.55
C ASN A 485 -5.02 27.86 -4.37
N LEU A 486 -4.75 29.14 -4.60
CA LEU A 486 -4.78 30.16 -3.54
C LEU A 486 -6.19 30.38 -2.98
N LEU A 487 -7.22 30.29 -3.83
CA LEU A 487 -8.61 30.57 -3.46
C LEU A 487 -9.45 29.33 -3.23
N ARG A 488 -9.21 28.28 -4.01
CA ARG A 488 -10.00 27.05 -3.98
C ARG A 488 -9.14 25.88 -4.42
N ARG A 489 -9.21 24.78 -3.65
CA ARG A 489 -8.57 23.54 -4.04
C ARG A 489 -9.23 22.97 -5.30
N VAL A 490 -8.50 22.93 -6.40
CA VAL A 490 -8.92 22.36 -7.69
C VAL A 490 -7.80 21.47 -8.21
N PRO A 491 -8.05 20.16 -8.40
CA PRO A 491 -7.09 19.26 -9.03
C PRO A 491 -6.75 19.64 -10.47
N PRO A 492 -5.60 19.20 -11.03
CA PRO A 492 -5.16 19.63 -12.36
C PRO A 492 -6.13 19.25 -13.48
N ALA A 493 -6.67 18.03 -13.48
CA ALA A 493 -7.55 17.55 -14.55
C ALA A 493 -8.85 18.38 -14.69
N PRO A 494 -9.64 18.65 -13.63
CA PRO A 494 -10.78 19.57 -13.72
C PRO A 494 -10.43 20.97 -14.19
N LEU A 495 -9.27 21.50 -13.77
CA LEU A 495 -8.80 22.82 -14.20
C LEU A 495 -8.50 22.85 -15.70
N CYS A 496 -7.78 21.86 -16.19
CA CYS A 496 -7.43 21.69 -17.59
C CYS A 496 -8.68 21.50 -18.45
N ASN A 497 -9.59 20.64 -18.01
CA ASN A 497 -10.86 20.40 -18.71
C ASN A 497 -11.68 21.69 -18.89
N GLU A 498 -11.71 22.56 -17.86
CA GLU A 498 -12.39 23.86 -17.94
C GLU A 498 -11.73 24.79 -18.97
N LEU A 499 -10.38 24.82 -19.04
CA LEU A 499 -9.65 25.61 -20.04
C LEU A 499 -9.95 25.17 -21.48
N ILE A 500 -10.05 23.85 -21.71
CA ILE A 500 -10.32 23.29 -23.05
C ILE A 500 -11.77 23.51 -23.47
N THR A 501 -12.71 23.31 -22.57
CA THR A 501 -14.15 23.37 -22.91
C THR A 501 -14.70 24.79 -22.93
N SER A 502 -14.00 25.73 -22.30
CA SER A 502 -14.42 27.14 -22.25
C SER A 502 -14.02 27.91 -23.51
N ASN A 503 -14.96 28.64 -24.09
CA ASN A 503 -14.68 29.55 -25.20
C ASN A 503 -13.88 30.80 -24.80
N ASP A 504 -13.66 31.02 -23.51
CA ASP A 504 -12.93 32.16 -22.97
C ASP A 504 -11.41 32.02 -23.07
N PHE A 505 -10.91 30.80 -23.34
CA PHE A 505 -9.50 30.48 -23.38
C PHE A 505 -9.08 29.88 -24.73
N ARG A 506 -7.86 30.15 -25.13
CA ARG A 506 -7.20 29.47 -26.23
C ARG A 506 -5.76 29.12 -25.84
N THR A 507 -5.30 27.95 -26.28
CA THR A 507 -3.89 27.60 -26.19
C THR A 507 -3.04 28.38 -27.20
N VAL A 508 -1.83 28.74 -26.79
CA VAL A 508 -0.82 29.37 -27.66
C VAL A 508 0.45 28.47 -27.79
N GLY A 509 0.36 27.21 -27.35
CA GLY A 509 1.42 26.21 -27.38
C GLY A 509 2.27 26.20 -26.11
N GLY A 510 3.01 25.11 -25.88
CA GLY A 510 3.92 24.96 -24.73
C GLY A 510 3.22 25.08 -23.37
N ASN A 511 1.98 24.59 -23.27
CA ASN A 511 1.13 24.66 -22.07
C ASN A 511 0.75 26.10 -21.64
N TYR A 512 0.86 27.10 -22.54
CA TYR A 512 0.43 28.49 -22.32
C TYR A 512 -0.97 28.76 -22.85
N TRP A 513 -1.72 29.52 -22.08
CA TRP A 513 -3.11 29.90 -22.34
C TRP A 513 -3.30 31.40 -22.33
N THR A 514 -4.18 31.91 -23.17
CA THR A 514 -4.56 33.31 -23.19
C THR A 514 -6.09 33.43 -23.21
N LEU A 515 -6.58 34.55 -22.67
CA LEU A 515 -8.00 34.91 -22.78
C LEU A 515 -8.35 35.26 -24.23
N THR A 516 -9.47 34.73 -24.70
CA THR A 516 -10.08 35.09 -25.96
C THR A 516 -10.66 36.51 -25.79
N ARG A 517 -10.33 37.41 -26.70
CA ARG A 517 -10.82 38.80 -26.64
C ARG A 517 -12.30 38.88 -27.01
#